data_45d180f2dda2508cb7d250ea16739df1
#
_entry.id   45d180f2dda2508cb7d250ea16739df1
#
_cell.length_a   1.000
_cell.length_b   1.000
_cell.length_c   1.000
_cell.angle_alpha   90.00
_cell.angle_beta   90.00
_cell.angle_gamma   90.00
#
_symmetry.space_group_name_H-M   'P 1'
#
loop_
_entity.id
_entity.type
_entity.pdbx_description
1 polymer ?
#
loop_
_entity_poly.entity_id
_entity_poly.type
_entity_poly.pdbx_seq_one_letter_code
_entity_poly.pdbx_strand_id
1 'polypeptide(L)'
;MSQIMQRQARDQQKKREEKMKDLKEFILRFASNASKSRQATSRKRIYDKLALEEIEVTTRKFPYVNFKSDREIGNNVVRAEKLNYSVEGVPLLRDFSLTVNRGDKIAFVGMEHNSKSAFFDVLSGEATPESGDVYWGQTAKFTYLGKDNSKYFANDMNITDWLRQYSPEQDDGYVRGFLGRMLFSGDESLKPVKVLSGGEKVRCMLSKLMLSGANVLILDEPTNHLDLEAITALNEALVDFT
;
A
#
# COMPACT_ATOMS: atom_id res chain seq x y z
N MET A 1 -11.87 0.66 -0.08
CA MET A 1 -12.82 0.28 1.00
C MET A 1 -11.98 -0.04 2.23
N SER A 2 -12.13 0.75 3.32
CA SER A 2 -11.27 0.69 4.51
C SER A 2 -11.34 -0.71 5.17
N GLN A 3 -10.26 -1.16 5.82
CA GLN A 3 -10.22 -2.41 6.60
C GLN A 3 -11.36 -2.51 7.63
N ILE A 4 -11.77 -1.35 8.16
CA ILE A 4 -12.92 -1.23 9.08
C ILE A 4 -14.21 -1.64 8.37
N MET A 5 -14.45 -1.17 7.14
CA MET A 5 -15.64 -1.56 6.36
C MET A 5 -15.66 -3.04 6.01
N GLN A 6 -14.50 -3.63 5.70
CA GLN A 6 -14.42 -5.08 5.45
C GLN A 6 -14.70 -5.91 6.71
N ARG A 7 -14.19 -5.48 7.86
CA ARG A 7 -14.48 -6.13 9.14
C ARG A 7 -15.97 -6.04 9.46
N GLN A 8 -16.57 -4.86 9.30
CA GLN A 8 -18.00 -4.65 9.51
C GLN A 8 -18.85 -5.51 8.54
N ALA A 9 -18.46 -5.60 7.26
CA ALA A 9 -19.16 -6.44 6.29
C ALA A 9 -19.08 -7.93 6.66
N ARG A 10 -17.91 -8.43 7.09
CA ARG A 10 -17.75 -9.81 7.59
C ARG A 10 -18.58 -10.09 8.83
N ASP A 11 -18.58 -9.16 9.77
CA ASP A 11 -19.38 -9.31 11.01
C ASP A 11 -20.88 -9.30 10.71
N GLN A 12 -21.33 -8.46 9.77
CA GLN A 12 -22.72 -8.45 9.29
C GLN A 12 -23.09 -9.76 8.58
N GLN A 13 -22.20 -10.28 7.73
CA GLN A 13 -22.42 -11.56 7.04
C GLN A 13 -22.54 -12.70 8.04
N LYS A 14 -21.63 -12.79 9.02
CA LYS A 14 -21.68 -13.83 10.06
C LYS A 14 -22.99 -13.80 10.85
N LYS A 15 -23.42 -12.60 11.30
CA LYS A 15 -24.71 -12.42 11.97
C LYS A 15 -25.91 -12.83 11.11
N ARG A 16 -25.81 -12.57 9.80
CA ARG A 16 -26.86 -12.96 8.84
C ARG A 16 -26.90 -14.48 8.65
N GLU A 17 -25.75 -15.13 8.49
CA GLU A 17 -25.65 -16.59 8.38
C GLU A 17 -26.21 -17.29 9.62
N GLU A 18 -25.88 -16.82 10.80
CA GLU A 18 -26.45 -17.30 12.07
C GLU A 18 -27.96 -17.16 12.08
N LYS A 19 -28.49 -15.98 11.71
CA LYS A 19 -29.94 -15.72 11.65
C LYS A 19 -30.63 -16.60 10.59
N MET A 20 -30.02 -16.83 9.45
CA MET A 20 -30.55 -17.71 8.42
C MET A 20 -30.59 -19.16 8.90
N LYS A 21 -29.56 -19.61 9.63
CA LYS A 21 -29.52 -20.93 10.25
C LYS A 21 -30.68 -21.13 11.24
N ASP A 22 -30.89 -20.19 12.14
CA ASP A 22 -31.98 -20.23 13.13
C ASP A 22 -33.37 -20.25 12.46
N LEU A 23 -33.54 -19.43 11.41
CA LEU A 23 -34.79 -19.41 10.64
C LEU A 23 -35.03 -20.73 9.95
N LYS A 24 -34.00 -21.31 9.33
CA LYS A 24 -34.09 -22.61 8.64
C LYS A 24 -34.44 -23.73 9.61
N GLU A 25 -33.79 -23.80 10.77
CA GLU A 25 -34.10 -24.80 11.80
C GLU A 25 -35.53 -24.65 12.31
N PHE A 26 -36.02 -23.43 12.54
CA PHE A 26 -37.37 -23.19 12.93
C PHE A 26 -38.39 -23.64 11.86
N ILE A 27 -38.15 -23.29 10.60
CA ILE A 27 -39.01 -23.68 9.47
C ILE A 27 -39.10 -25.20 9.39
N LEU A 28 -37.96 -25.91 9.45
CA LEU A 28 -37.92 -27.37 9.40
C LEU A 28 -38.67 -28.02 10.58
N ARG A 29 -38.52 -27.48 11.79
CA ARG A 29 -39.15 -28.03 13.00
C ARG A 29 -40.67 -27.86 13.03
N PHE A 30 -41.19 -26.81 12.41
CA PHE A 30 -42.60 -26.44 12.51
C PHE A 30 -43.34 -26.45 11.15
N ALA A 31 -42.74 -26.92 10.08
CA ALA A 31 -43.34 -26.96 8.75
C ALA A 31 -44.62 -27.79 8.68
N SER A 32 -44.70 -28.88 9.47
CA SER A 32 -45.88 -29.79 9.53
C SER A 32 -46.86 -29.49 10.67
N ASN A 33 -46.60 -28.46 11.48
CA ASN A 33 -47.45 -28.16 12.64
C ASN A 33 -48.55 -27.16 12.28
N ALA A 34 -49.78 -27.60 12.24
CA ALA A 34 -50.96 -26.79 11.85
C ALA A 34 -51.13 -25.50 12.70
N SER A 35 -50.83 -25.52 14.01
CA SER A 35 -50.99 -24.37 14.89
C SER A 35 -49.87 -23.33 14.67
N LYS A 36 -48.70 -23.72 14.17
CA LYS A 36 -47.52 -22.85 13.93
C LYS A 36 -47.28 -22.59 12.44
N SER A 37 -48.11 -23.11 11.54
CA SER A 37 -47.94 -22.95 10.08
C SER A 37 -47.83 -21.50 9.63
N ARG A 38 -48.66 -20.58 10.19
CA ARG A 38 -48.59 -19.14 9.89
C ARG A 38 -47.23 -18.52 10.28
N GLN A 39 -46.69 -18.95 11.43
CA GLN A 39 -45.40 -18.47 11.91
C GLN A 39 -44.26 -19.03 11.07
N ALA A 40 -44.33 -20.31 10.65
CA ALA A 40 -43.36 -20.92 9.76
C ALA A 40 -43.37 -20.23 8.39
N THR A 41 -44.52 -19.91 7.82
CA THR A 41 -44.68 -19.18 6.56
C THR A 41 -44.12 -17.75 6.66
N SER A 42 -44.39 -17.04 7.73
CA SER A 42 -43.81 -15.70 7.95
C SER A 42 -42.30 -15.73 8.06
N ARG A 43 -41.74 -16.70 8.79
CA ARG A 43 -40.27 -16.86 8.90
C ARG A 43 -39.63 -17.35 7.59
N LYS A 44 -40.34 -18.13 6.80
CA LYS A 44 -39.88 -18.49 5.45
C LYS A 44 -39.74 -17.26 4.55
N ARG A 45 -40.71 -16.35 4.57
CA ARG A 45 -40.59 -15.07 3.81
C ARG A 45 -39.39 -14.24 4.25
N ILE A 46 -39.07 -14.20 5.55
CA ILE A 46 -37.89 -13.50 6.07
C ILE A 46 -36.61 -14.22 5.60
N TYR A 47 -36.59 -15.55 5.63
CA TYR A 47 -35.48 -16.35 5.13
C TYR A 47 -35.23 -16.10 3.64
N ASP A 48 -36.29 -16.17 2.81
CA ASP A 48 -36.24 -15.96 1.37
C ASP A 48 -35.75 -14.53 1.04
N LYS A 49 -36.22 -13.52 1.81
CA LYS A 49 -35.74 -12.15 1.67
C LYS A 49 -34.24 -12.01 2.00
N LEU A 50 -33.80 -12.61 3.10
CA LEU A 50 -32.39 -12.62 3.49
C LEU A 50 -31.53 -13.41 2.48
N ALA A 51 -32.06 -14.46 1.85
CA ALA A 51 -31.35 -15.21 0.82
C ALA A 51 -31.18 -14.42 -0.49
N LEU A 52 -32.11 -13.52 -0.80
CA LEU A 52 -32.05 -12.64 -1.98
C LEU A 52 -31.13 -11.41 -1.79
N GLU A 53 -30.91 -11.02 -0.54
CA GLU A 53 -29.97 -9.96 -0.23
C GLU A 53 -28.55 -10.52 -0.25
N GLU A 54 -27.94 -10.67 -1.42
CA GLU A 54 -26.52 -10.99 -1.56
C GLU A 54 -25.69 -9.82 -1.04
N ILE A 55 -25.14 -9.96 0.17
CA ILE A 55 -24.06 -9.06 0.60
C ILE A 55 -22.84 -9.53 -0.18
N GLU A 56 -22.43 -8.78 -1.19
CA GLU A 56 -21.14 -8.96 -1.85
C GLU A 56 -20.03 -8.74 -0.81
N VAL A 57 -19.68 -9.79 -0.10
CA VAL A 57 -18.43 -9.80 0.65
C VAL A 57 -17.35 -9.92 -0.39
N THR A 58 -16.76 -8.78 -0.73
CA THR A 58 -15.63 -8.77 -1.63
C THR A 58 -14.54 -9.72 -1.08
N THR A 59 -14.19 -10.72 -1.85
CA THR A 59 -13.06 -11.61 -1.57
C THR A 59 -11.73 -10.94 -1.87
N ARG A 60 -11.77 -9.67 -2.31
CA ARG A 60 -10.58 -8.88 -2.64
C ARG A 60 -9.74 -8.66 -1.38
N LYS A 61 -8.46 -8.98 -1.50
CA LYS A 61 -7.48 -8.78 -0.44
C LYS A 61 -6.77 -7.46 -0.68
N PHE A 62 -6.67 -6.64 0.36
CA PHE A 62 -5.92 -5.40 0.33
C PHE A 62 -4.57 -5.62 1.01
N PRO A 63 -3.46 -5.21 0.39
CA PRO A 63 -2.19 -5.20 1.09
C PRO A 63 -2.25 -4.19 2.25
N TYR A 64 -1.49 -4.46 3.30
CA TYR A 64 -1.36 -3.55 4.43
C TYR A 64 -0.21 -2.60 4.18
N VAL A 65 -0.51 -1.34 3.88
CA VAL A 65 0.49 -0.27 3.76
C VAL A 65 0.34 0.68 4.95
N ASN A 66 1.44 0.94 5.64
CA ASN A 66 1.47 1.90 6.74
C ASN A 66 2.90 2.39 6.95
N PHE A 67 3.13 3.68 6.76
CA PHE A 67 4.43 4.29 6.95
C PHE A 67 4.53 4.85 8.37
N LYS A 68 5.51 4.35 9.12
CA LYS A 68 5.82 4.84 10.47
C LYS A 68 7.22 5.38 10.49
N SER A 69 7.36 6.61 10.95
CA SER A 69 8.68 7.22 11.15
C SER A 69 9.30 6.77 12.47
N ASP A 70 10.62 6.54 12.46
CA ASP A 70 11.40 6.19 13.68
C ASP A 70 11.65 7.40 14.55
N ARG A 71 11.58 8.61 13.98
CA ARG A 71 11.84 9.87 14.68
C ARG A 71 11.00 11.01 14.14
N GLU A 72 10.79 12.02 14.96
CA GLU A 72 10.14 13.24 14.53
C GLU A 72 10.99 14.03 13.54
N ILE A 73 10.33 14.72 12.61
CA ILE A 73 10.96 15.60 11.64
C ILE A 73 10.96 17.05 12.16
N GLY A 74 12.06 17.76 11.93
CA GLY A 74 12.16 19.19 12.20
C GLY A 74 11.41 20.03 11.16
N ASN A 75 11.34 21.34 11.39
CA ASN A 75 10.59 22.26 10.53
C ASN A 75 11.15 22.32 9.09
N ASN A 76 12.47 22.37 8.94
CA ASN A 76 13.13 22.39 7.63
C ASN A 76 13.37 20.95 7.18
N VAL A 77 12.72 20.52 6.11
CA VAL A 77 12.83 19.15 5.60
C VAL A 77 13.88 19.06 4.51
N VAL A 78 13.69 19.78 3.41
CA VAL A 78 14.65 19.85 2.31
C VAL A 78 14.53 21.20 1.61
N ARG A 79 15.67 21.72 1.15
CA ARG A 79 15.76 22.91 0.32
C ARG A 79 16.64 22.62 -0.89
N ALA A 80 16.05 22.73 -2.06
CA ALA A 80 16.70 22.68 -3.35
C ALA A 80 16.86 24.09 -3.88
N GLU A 81 18.05 24.48 -4.32
CA GLU A 81 18.35 25.83 -4.78
C GLU A 81 18.97 25.81 -6.17
N LYS A 82 18.32 26.50 -7.12
CA LYS A 82 18.82 26.77 -8.48
C LYS A 82 19.34 25.54 -9.19
N LEU A 83 18.64 24.43 -9.05
CA LEU A 83 19.03 23.16 -9.68
C LEU A 83 18.96 23.25 -11.20
N ASN A 84 20.06 22.88 -11.84
CA ASN A 84 20.13 22.66 -13.27
C ASN A 84 20.61 21.24 -13.51
N TYR A 85 19.89 20.52 -14.38
CA TYR A 85 20.21 19.14 -14.72
C TYR A 85 19.75 18.81 -16.13
N SER A 86 20.63 18.18 -16.91
CA SER A 86 20.37 17.76 -18.28
C SER A 86 20.71 16.27 -18.46
N VAL A 87 20.03 15.62 -19.36
CA VAL A 87 20.33 14.26 -19.81
C VAL A 87 20.53 14.28 -21.33
N GLU A 88 21.65 13.78 -21.79
CA GLU A 88 21.99 13.77 -23.24
C GLU A 88 21.84 15.14 -23.93
N GLY A 89 22.18 16.21 -23.21
CA GLY A 89 22.06 17.59 -23.70
C GLY A 89 20.65 18.17 -23.68
N VAL A 90 19.65 17.42 -23.22
CA VAL A 90 18.28 17.91 -23.03
C VAL A 90 18.12 18.40 -21.60
N PRO A 91 17.88 19.70 -21.38
CA PRO A 91 17.72 20.23 -20.02
C PRO A 91 16.38 19.79 -19.42
N LEU A 92 16.44 19.08 -18.29
CA LEU A 92 15.28 18.61 -17.55
C LEU A 92 14.92 19.52 -16.37
N LEU A 93 15.92 20.13 -15.72
CA LEU A 93 15.72 21.15 -14.68
C LEU A 93 16.46 22.43 -15.10
N ARG A 94 15.80 23.58 -14.92
CA ARG A 94 16.35 24.91 -15.23
C ARG A 94 16.05 25.86 -14.08
N ASP A 95 17.09 26.27 -13.36
CA ASP A 95 17.04 27.21 -12.22
C ASP A 95 15.91 26.86 -11.22
N PHE A 96 15.72 25.54 -11.01
CA PHE A 96 14.61 25.03 -10.21
C PHE A 96 14.93 25.12 -8.73
N SER A 97 14.02 25.72 -7.97
CA SER A 97 14.16 25.84 -6.51
C SER A 97 12.88 25.43 -5.81
N LEU A 98 13.02 24.72 -4.69
CA LEU A 98 11.92 24.26 -3.85
C LEU A 98 12.34 24.21 -2.39
N THR A 99 11.44 24.62 -1.51
CA THR A 99 11.59 24.41 -0.06
C THR A 99 10.41 23.59 0.44
N VAL A 100 10.71 22.54 1.20
CA VAL A 100 9.72 21.66 1.82
C VAL A 100 9.84 21.77 3.33
N ASN A 101 8.73 22.01 4.00
CA ASN A 101 8.62 22.12 5.44
C ASN A 101 7.88 20.91 6.04
N ARG A 102 7.94 20.80 7.35
CA ARG A 102 7.23 19.77 8.11
C ARG A 102 5.72 19.79 7.78
N GLY A 103 5.18 18.61 7.45
CA GLY A 103 3.77 18.43 7.16
C GLY A 103 3.36 18.73 5.72
N ASP A 104 4.28 19.24 4.88
CA ASP A 104 3.97 19.47 3.48
C ASP A 104 3.70 18.15 2.75
N LYS A 105 2.61 18.12 1.97
CA LYS A 105 2.28 17.04 1.03
C LYS A 105 2.22 17.65 -0.36
N ILE A 106 3.23 17.37 -1.19
CA ILE A 106 3.44 18.02 -2.48
C ILE A 106 3.22 17.02 -3.60
N ALA A 107 2.37 17.36 -4.55
CA ALA A 107 2.17 16.60 -5.78
C ALA A 107 2.74 17.37 -6.97
N PHE A 108 3.64 16.72 -7.72
CA PHE A 108 4.19 17.26 -8.96
C PHE A 108 3.32 16.81 -10.13
N VAL A 109 2.68 17.78 -10.80
CA VAL A 109 1.77 17.53 -11.93
C VAL A 109 2.38 18.12 -13.19
N GLY A 110 2.29 17.43 -14.29
CA GLY A 110 2.79 17.90 -15.59
C GLY A 110 2.97 16.76 -16.59
N MET A 111 3.07 17.13 -17.85
CA MET A 111 3.22 16.18 -18.97
C MET A 111 4.65 15.64 -19.08
N GLU A 112 5.66 16.40 -18.64
CA GLU A 112 7.08 16.03 -18.70
C GLU A 112 7.46 15.11 -17.54
N HIS A 113 7.29 13.79 -17.76
CA HIS A 113 7.61 12.76 -16.78
C HIS A 113 9.11 12.73 -16.44
N ASN A 114 9.98 12.93 -17.44
CA ASN A 114 11.42 12.87 -17.25
C ASN A 114 11.94 13.98 -16.33
N SER A 115 11.36 15.18 -16.40
CA SER A 115 11.75 16.30 -15.51
C SER A 115 11.37 16.03 -14.06
N LYS A 116 10.23 15.36 -13.82
CA LYS A 116 9.82 14.96 -12.47
C LYS A 116 10.75 13.92 -11.89
N SER A 117 11.01 12.84 -12.65
CA SER A 117 11.94 11.79 -12.24
C SER A 117 13.35 12.35 -12.01
N ALA A 118 13.84 13.20 -12.90
CA ALA A 118 15.14 13.88 -12.76
C ALA A 118 15.24 14.68 -11.46
N PHE A 119 14.18 15.40 -11.08
CA PHE A 119 14.15 16.13 -9.82
C PHE A 119 14.21 15.18 -8.60
N PHE A 120 13.46 14.09 -8.61
CA PHE A 120 13.49 13.10 -7.54
C PHE A 120 14.83 12.37 -7.45
N ASP A 121 15.45 12.06 -8.59
CA ASP A 121 16.79 11.45 -8.65
C ASP A 121 17.85 12.39 -8.07
N VAL A 122 17.77 13.70 -8.39
CA VAL A 122 18.65 14.71 -7.77
C VAL A 122 18.41 14.84 -6.28
N LEU A 123 17.13 14.88 -5.83
CA LEU A 123 16.81 14.94 -4.40
C LEU A 123 17.32 13.73 -3.63
N SER A 124 17.18 12.53 -4.21
CA SER A 124 17.59 11.28 -3.56
C SER A 124 19.11 11.01 -3.66
N GLY A 125 19.84 11.82 -4.43
CA GLY A 125 21.27 11.62 -4.70
C GLY A 125 21.57 10.53 -5.71
N GLU A 126 20.59 10.02 -6.43
CA GLU A 126 20.77 9.08 -7.55
C GLU A 126 21.38 9.78 -8.78
N ALA A 127 21.17 11.11 -8.88
CA ALA A 127 21.76 11.96 -9.90
C ALA A 127 22.43 13.19 -9.28
N THR A 128 23.53 13.63 -9.91
CA THR A 128 24.25 14.86 -9.50
C THR A 128 23.83 16.01 -10.40
N PRO A 129 23.32 17.14 -9.89
CA PRO A 129 22.98 18.29 -10.71
C PRO A 129 24.22 18.94 -11.32
N GLU A 130 24.08 19.60 -12.46
CA GLU A 130 25.15 20.38 -13.12
C GLU A 130 25.50 21.63 -12.30
N SER A 131 24.50 22.24 -11.67
CA SER A 131 24.66 23.33 -10.72
C SER A 131 23.45 23.42 -9.79
N GLY A 132 23.62 24.16 -8.69
CA GLY A 132 22.67 24.24 -7.59
C GLY A 132 22.93 23.19 -6.53
N ASP A 133 22.23 23.31 -5.42
CA ASP A 133 22.47 22.48 -4.24
C ASP A 133 21.19 21.95 -3.62
N VAL A 134 21.30 20.80 -2.95
CA VAL A 134 20.24 20.21 -2.14
C VAL A 134 20.67 20.12 -0.69
N TYR A 135 19.91 20.73 0.19
CA TYR A 135 20.16 20.75 1.63
C TYR A 135 19.07 19.99 2.37
N TRP A 136 19.42 18.87 2.95
CA TRP A 136 18.53 18.10 3.81
C TRP A 136 18.60 18.55 5.26
N GLY A 137 17.45 18.64 5.92
CA GLY A 137 17.39 18.90 7.35
C GLY A 137 18.05 17.76 8.16
N GLN A 138 18.69 18.09 9.28
CA GLN A 138 19.43 17.13 10.12
C GLN A 138 18.57 15.97 10.63
N THR A 139 17.28 16.19 10.81
CA THR A 139 16.33 15.16 11.27
C THR A 139 15.61 14.47 10.12
N ALA A 140 15.76 14.93 8.89
CA ALA A 140 15.14 14.33 7.74
C ALA A 140 15.80 12.97 7.43
N LYS A 141 14.95 11.94 7.32
CA LYS A 141 15.30 10.59 6.87
C LYS A 141 14.35 10.25 5.74
N PHE A 142 14.82 10.33 4.52
CA PHE A 142 13.97 10.05 3.37
C PHE A 142 14.09 8.61 2.91
N THR A 143 13.07 8.17 2.19
CA THR A 143 13.09 6.94 1.39
C THR A 143 12.51 7.24 0.02
N TYR A 144 13.03 6.57 -1.01
CA TYR A 144 12.72 6.85 -2.40
C TYR A 144 12.17 5.61 -3.11
N LEU A 145 11.02 5.77 -3.75
CA LEU A 145 10.47 4.85 -4.74
C LEU A 145 10.63 5.50 -6.11
N GLY A 146 11.66 5.10 -6.84
CA GLY A 146 11.91 5.58 -8.19
C GLY A 146 11.01 4.90 -9.21
N LYS A 147 10.94 5.46 -10.40
CA LYS A 147 10.21 4.91 -11.54
C LYS A 147 10.77 3.56 -11.99
N ASP A 148 12.10 3.44 -12.08
CA ASP A 148 12.80 2.18 -12.36
C ASP A 148 13.49 1.66 -11.10
N ASN A 149 12.97 0.54 -10.60
CA ASN A 149 13.51 -0.16 -9.44
C ASN A 149 14.20 -1.47 -9.80
N SER A 150 14.47 -1.74 -11.09
CA SER A 150 15.02 -3.02 -11.57
C SER A 150 16.35 -3.37 -10.93
N LYS A 151 17.18 -2.38 -10.59
CA LYS A 151 18.47 -2.57 -9.89
C LYS A 151 18.34 -3.34 -8.56
N TYR A 152 17.21 -3.23 -7.87
CA TYR A 152 16.97 -3.94 -6.60
C TYR A 152 16.63 -5.42 -6.79
N PHE A 153 16.22 -5.83 -7.99
CA PHE A 153 15.72 -7.16 -8.32
C PHE A 153 16.64 -7.93 -9.28
N ALA A 154 17.88 -7.49 -9.46
CA ALA A 154 18.84 -8.10 -10.39
C ALA A 154 19.57 -9.34 -9.85
N ASN A 155 19.25 -9.78 -8.61
CA ASN A 155 19.90 -10.91 -7.96
C ASN A 155 18.96 -12.14 -7.89
N ASP A 156 19.52 -13.29 -7.44
CA ASP A 156 18.80 -14.56 -7.34
C ASP A 156 18.21 -14.82 -5.94
N MET A 157 18.20 -13.83 -5.05
CA MET A 157 17.62 -13.97 -3.72
C MET A 157 16.12 -14.25 -3.80
N ASN A 158 15.59 -15.00 -2.84
CA ASN A 158 14.15 -15.05 -2.64
C ASN A 158 13.64 -13.76 -1.97
N ILE A 159 12.31 -13.53 -2.02
CA ILE A 159 11.71 -12.29 -1.51
C ILE A 159 12.00 -12.11 -0.01
N THR A 160 11.98 -13.19 0.78
CA THR A 160 12.23 -13.13 2.23
C THR A 160 13.63 -12.64 2.51
N ASP A 161 14.65 -13.25 1.87
CA ASP A 161 16.05 -12.86 2.06
C ASP A 161 16.34 -11.45 1.51
N TRP A 162 15.67 -11.09 0.40
CA TRP A 162 15.77 -9.76 -0.16
C TRP A 162 15.20 -8.70 0.80
N LEU A 163 14.01 -8.92 1.40
CA LEU A 163 13.42 -7.96 2.32
C LEU A 163 14.17 -7.90 3.66
N ARG A 164 14.73 -9.02 4.11
CA ARG A 164 15.54 -9.10 5.34
C ARG A 164 16.69 -8.11 5.35
N GLN A 165 17.33 -7.83 4.20
CA GLN A 165 18.43 -6.86 4.11
C GLN A 165 18.02 -5.44 4.55
N TYR A 166 16.74 -5.12 4.46
CA TYR A 166 16.17 -3.80 4.82
C TYR A 166 15.42 -3.81 6.14
N SER A 167 15.31 -4.98 6.77
CA SER A 167 14.56 -5.13 8.02
C SER A 167 15.43 -4.79 9.23
N PRO A 168 14.91 -4.04 10.22
CA PRO A 168 15.59 -3.85 11.49
C PRO A 168 15.66 -5.16 12.30
N GLU A 169 14.71 -6.08 12.08
CA GLU A 169 14.65 -7.40 12.70
C GLU A 169 14.98 -8.48 11.68
N GLN A 170 15.92 -9.36 12.06
CA GLN A 170 16.43 -10.43 11.19
C GLN A 170 15.63 -11.75 11.32
N ASP A 171 14.66 -11.80 12.23
CA ASP A 171 13.83 -12.98 12.46
C ASP A 171 12.97 -13.32 11.23
N ASP A 172 12.97 -14.60 10.87
CA ASP A 172 12.21 -15.12 9.72
C ASP A 172 10.70 -14.92 9.89
N GLY A 173 10.20 -15.12 11.10
CA GLY A 173 8.77 -14.93 11.42
C GLY A 173 8.33 -13.51 11.23
N TYR A 174 9.16 -12.52 11.63
CA TYR A 174 8.89 -11.10 11.44
C TYR A 174 8.84 -10.73 9.96
N VAL A 175 9.89 -11.10 9.19
CA VAL A 175 9.98 -10.76 7.76
C VAL A 175 8.86 -11.40 6.95
N ARG A 176 8.59 -12.70 7.16
CA ARG A 176 7.50 -13.43 6.47
C ARG A 176 6.13 -12.93 6.89
N GLY A 177 5.94 -12.58 8.17
CA GLY A 177 4.72 -11.94 8.66
C GLY A 177 4.46 -10.59 7.99
N PHE A 178 5.54 -9.82 7.75
CA PHE A 178 5.47 -8.56 7.03
C PHE A 178 5.08 -8.76 5.56
N LEU A 179 5.74 -9.71 4.88
CA LEU A 179 5.41 -10.10 3.50
C LEU A 179 3.97 -10.61 3.37
N GLY A 180 3.50 -11.40 4.33
CA GLY A 180 2.12 -11.88 4.37
C GLY A 180 1.08 -10.75 4.39
N ARG A 181 1.37 -9.66 5.13
CA ARG A 181 0.54 -8.45 5.11
C ARG A 181 0.53 -7.74 3.74
N MET A 182 1.61 -7.89 2.97
CA MET A 182 1.73 -7.39 1.61
C MET A 182 1.26 -8.39 0.54
N LEU A 183 0.50 -9.42 0.98
CA LEU A 183 -0.09 -10.47 0.14
C LEU A 183 0.93 -11.41 -0.53
N PHE A 184 2.11 -11.58 0.05
CA PHE A 184 3.02 -12.66 -0.28
C PHE A 184 2.85 -13.78 0.74
N SER A 185 2.09 -14.80 0.42
CA SER A 185 1.75 -15.89 1.33
C SER A 185 2.40 -17.22 0.94
N GLY A 186 2.75 -18.03 1.94
CA GLY A 186 3.30 -19.38 1.72
C GLY A 186 4.53 -19.38 0.81
N ASP A 187 4.48 -20.17 -0.25
CA ASP A 187 5.59 -20.35 -1.19
C ASP A 187 5.90 -19.09 -2.02
N GLU A 188 4.97 -18.13 -2.10
CA GLU A 188 5.22 -16.88 -2.83
C GLU A 188 6.37 -16.07 -2.23
N SER A 189 6.55 -16.11 -0.90
CA SER A 189 7.65 -15.44 -0.22
C SER A 189 9.03 -16.03 -0.53
N LEU A 190 9.06 -17.23 -1.11
CA LEU A 190 10.29 -17.96 -1.50
C LEU A 190 10.62 -17.78 -3.00
N LYS A 191 9.78 -17.10 -3.79
CA LYS A 191 10.08 -16.82 -5.19
C LYS A 191 11.36 -15.99 -5.33
N PRO A 192 12.21 -16.27 -6.32
CA PRO A 192 13.34 -15.40 -6.66
C PRO A 192 12.85 -14.01 -7.08
N VAL A 193 13.48 -12.94 -6.59
CA VAL A 193 13.05 -11.56 -6.87
C VAL A 193 13.11 -11.18 -8.36
N LYS A 194 13.97 -11.83 -9.13
CA LYS A 194 14.10 -11.57 -10.58
C LYS A 194 12.88 -11.97 -11.41
N VAL A 195 12.07 -12.95 -10.93
CA VAL A 195 10.89 -13.44 -11.67
C VAL A 195 9.59 -12.75 -11.27
N LEU A 196 9.67 -11.74 -10.40
CA LEU A 196 8.50 -11.00 -9.92
C LEU A 196 7.87 -10.17 -11.04
N SER A 197 6.54 -10.16 -11.08
CA SER A 197 5.75 -9.24 -11.88
C SER A 197 5.96 -7.78 -11.45
N GLY A 198 5.59 -6.82 -12.31
CA GLY A 198 5.69 -5.39 -11.97
C GLY A 198 4.99 -5.03 -10.66
N GLY A 199 3.75 -5.51 -10.45
CA GLY A 199 3.01 -5.25 -9.22
C GLY A 199 3.63 -5.91 -7.98
N GLU A 200 4.17 -7.14 -8.10
CA GLU A 200 4.91 -7.79 -7.01
C GLU A 200 6.18 -7.00 -6.65
N LYS A 201 6.93 -6.51 -7.65
CA LYS A 201 8.11 -5.65 -7.41
C LYS A 201 7.74 -4.37 -6.66
N VAL A 202 6.67 -3.68 -7.07
CA VAL A 202 6.23 -2.46 -6.39
C VAL A 202 5.78 -2.78 -4.94
N ARG A 203 5.06 -3.87 -4.69
CA ARG A 203 4.71 -4.30 -3.33
C ARG A 203 5.95 -4.63 -2.47
N CYS A 204 6.99 -5.25 -3.05
CA CYS A 204 8.28 -5.44 -2.37
C CYS A 204 8.93 -4.10 -2.03
N MET A 205 8.96 -3.15 -2.97
CA MET A 205 9.49 -1.81 -2.72
C MET A 205 8.72 -1.08 -1.63
N LEU A 206 7.37 -1.13 -1.63
CA LEU A 206 6.56 -0.57 -0.55
C LEU A 206 6.90 -1.20 0.81
N SER A 207 7.16 -2.52 0.84
CA SER A 207 7.62 -3.21 2.06
C SER A 207 8.95 -2.64 2.56
N LYS A 208 9.92 -2.44 1.65
CA LYS A 208 11.21 -1.80 1.96
C LYS A 208 11.03 -0.39 2.49
N LEU A 209 10.15 0.41 1.86
CA LEU A 209 9.89 1.79 2.30
C LEU A 209 9.29 1.82 3.71
N MET A 210 8.33 0.95 3.99
CA MET A 210 7.72 0.84 5.33
C MET A 210 8.72 0.45 6.41
N LEU A 211 9.68 -0.44 6.09
CA LEU A 211 10.73 -0.89 7.03
C LEU A 211 11.82 0.16 7.23
N SER A 212 11.93 1.15 6.36
CA SER A 212 12.96 2.18 6.45
C SER A 212 12.82 3.10 7.66
N GLY A 213 11.62 3.23 8.24
CA GLY A 213 11.34 4.19 9.31
C GLY A 213 11.55 5.65 8.90
N ALA A 214 11.47 5.96 7.60
CA ALA A 214 11.67 7.29 7.07
C ALA A 214 10.53 8.24 7.48
N ASN A 215 10.87 9.50 7.66
CA ASN A 215 9.91 10.58 7.92
C ASN A 215 9.70 11.49 6.71
N VAL A 216 10.32 11.16 5.57
CA VAL A 216 10.07 11.77 4.26
C VAL A 216 9.92 10.69 3.21
N LEU A 217 8.84 10.77 2.44
CA LEU A 217 8.58 9.85 1.33
C LEU A 217 8.73 10.59 0.01
N ILE A 218 9.58 10.07 -0.87
CA ILE A 218 9.70 10.52 -2.26
C ILE A 218 9.15 9.38 -3.12
N LEU A 219 8.09 9.67 -3.88
CA LEU A 219 7.39 8.64 -4.65
C LEU A 219 7.24 9.10 -6.10
N ASP A 220 7.90 8.40 -7.03
CA ASP A 220 7.80 8.66 -8.45
C ASP A 220 6.87 7.65 -9.11
N GLU A 221 5.72 8.12 -9.59
CA GLU A 221 4.66 7.33 -10.22
C GLU A 221 4.29 6.05 -9.41
N PRO A 222 4.02 6.16 -8.09
CA PRO A 222 3.91 5.00 -7.18
C PRO A 222 2.74 4.07 -7.47
N THR A 223 1.81 4.48 -8.29
CA THR A 223 0.62 3.69 -8.66
C THR A 223 0.84 2.82 -9.89
N ASN A 224 1.95 2.99 -10.60
CA ASN A 224 2.26 2.18 -11.76
C ASN A 224 2.40 0.71 -11.37
N HIS A 225 1.79 -0.16 -12.17
CA HIS A 225 1.74 -1.61 -11.96
C HIS A 225 1.00 -2.09 -10.70
N LEU A 226 0.36 -1.21 -9.94
CA LEU A 226 -0.48 -1.60 -8.81
C LEU A 226 -1.94 -1.86 -9.25
N ASP A 227 -2.57 -2.85 -8.62
CA ASP A 227 -4.01 -3.05 -8.70
C ASP A 227 -4.77 -2.00 -7.86
N LEU A 228 -6.09 -1.92 -8.06
CA LEU A 228 -6.93 -0.94 -7.36
C LEU A 228 -6.88 -1.09 -5.84
N GLU A 229 -6.73 -2.32 -5.36
CA GLU A 229 -6.64 -2.65 -3.95
C GLU A 229 -5.35 -2.09 -3.33
N ALA A 230 -4.22 -2.25 -4.03
CA ALA A 230 -2.92 -1.73 -3.58
C ALA A 230 -2.86 -0.20 -3.69
N ILE A 231 -3.45 0.41 -4.74
CA ILE A 231 -3.57 1.87 -4.87
C ILE A 231 -4.39 2.44 -3.72
N THR A 232 -5.51 1.79 -3.38
CA THR A 232 -6.35 2.22 -2.26
C THR A 232 -5.59 2.17 -0.93
N ALA A 233 -4.89 1.06 -0.67
CA ALA A 233 -4.10 0.90 0.54
C ALA A 233 -2.95 1.92 0.64
N LEU A 234 -2.26 2.18 -0.48
CA LEU A 234 -1.21 3.21 -0.55
C LEU A 234 -1.78 4.60 -0.26
N ASN A 235 -2.92 4.94 -0.87
CA ASN A 235 -3.55 6.23 -0.67
C ASN A 235 -4.00 6.46 0.78
N GLU A 236 -4.62 5.46 1.42
CA GLU A 236 -4.97 5.50 2.84
C GLU A 236 -3.71 5.73 3.70
N ALA A 237 -2.61 5.02 3.42
CA ALA A 237 -1.35 5.16 4.15
C ALA A 237 -0.71 6.55 3.98
N LEU A 238 -0.83 7.15 2.78
CA LEU A 238 -0.32 8.51 2.52
C LEU A 238 -1.16 9.60 3.20
N VAL A 239 -2.47 9.37 3.35
CA VAL A 239 -3.35 10.29 4.11
C VAL A 239 -2.96 10.31 5.59
N ASP A 240 -2.68 9.13 6.16
CA ASP A 240 -2.34 8.95 7.56
C ASP A 240 -0.87 9.31 7.89
N PHE A 241 -0.01 9.43 6.89
CA PHE A 241 1.40 9.79 7.08
C PHE A 241 1.54 11.28 7.43
N THR A 242 2.13 11.57 8.58
CA THR A 242 2.31 12.92 9.16
C THR A 242 3.76 13.22 9.47
#